data_f1e40732944748a35f798df6cba497b4
#
_entry.id   f1e40732944748a35f798df6cba497b4
#
_cell.length_a   1.000
_cell.length_b   1.000
_cell.length_c   1.000
_cell.angle_alpha   90.00
_cell.angle_beta   90.00
_cell.angle_gamma   90.00
#
_symmetry.space_group_name_H-M   'P 1'
#
loop_
_entity.id
_entity.type
_entity.pdbx_description
1 polymer ?
#
loop_
_entity_poly.entity_id
_entity_poly.type
_entity_poly.pdbx_seq_one_letter_code
_entity_poly.pdbx_strand_id
1 'polypeptide(L)'
;MPLTKYGYELIVHAGKFGDYEFVFVSQEDIDLPEGNGFDSTDDSKELEKTGFVSKLKESLADMVEDVKISTRLVDSPACFVQKGDPISPQMRSFFRSMGQEVPEEKKVLEVNPAHPLIKKIAKETEKGEADAAEWANVLMGLASICEGEPVEDGRKFTRLLTKLLEK
;
A
#
# COMPACT_ATOMS: atom_id res chain seq x y z
N MET A 1 3.09 19.64 -9.74
CA MET A 1 2.66 20.85 -9.01
C MET A 1 1.66 20.39 -7.97
N PRO A 2 1.88 20.61 -6.67
CA PRO A 2 0.91 20.18 -5.66
C PRO A 2 -0.40 20.97 -5.85
N LEU A 3 -1.51 20.25 -5.90
CA LEU A 3 -2.83 20.86 -5.96
C LEU A 3 -3.13 21.55 -4.63
N THR A 4 -3.69 22.75 -4.68
CA THR A 4 -4.23 23.39 -3.48
C THR A 4 -5.44 22.59 -2.99
N LYS A 5 -5.81 22.73 -1.70
CA LYS A 5 -6.98 22.06 -1.12
C LYS A 5 -8.24 22.22 -2.00
N TYR A 6 -8.46 23.41 -2.53
CA TYR A 6 -9.61 23.71 -3.41
C TYR A 6 -9.49 23.04 -4.79
N GLY A 7 -8.28 22.90 -5.34
CA GLY A 7 -8.06 22.19 -6.60
C GLY A 7 -8.38 20.72 -6.48
N TYR A 8 -8.03 20.07 -5.35
CA TYR A 8 -8.36 18.69 -5.08
C TYR A 8 -9.88 18.47 -4.99
N GLU A 9 -10.58 19.29 -4.22
CA GLU A 9 -12.04 19.20 -4.09
C GLU A 9 -12.75 19.39 -5.44
N LEU A 10 -12.28 20.32 -6.28
CA LEU A 10 -12.85 20.55 -7.61
C LEU A 10 -12.67 19.34 -8.52
N ILE A 11 -11.49 18.71 -8.52
CA ILE A 11 -11.20 17.53 -9.32
C ILE A 11 -12.07 16.34 -8.90
N VAL A 12 -12.18 16.10 -7.60
CA VAL A 12 -13.01 15.01 -7.04
C VAL A 12 -14.48 15.15 -7.45
N HIS A 13 -15.01 16.38 -7.54
CA HIS A 13 -16.40 16.61 -7.93
C HIS A 13 -16.61 16.65 -9.45
N ALA A 14 -15.59 17.03 -10.22
CA ALA A 14 -15.70 17.16 -11.66
C ALA A 14 -15.72 15.80 -12.40
N GLY A 15 -15.05 14.79 -11.85
CA GLY A 15 -14.96 13.43 -12.44
C GLY A 15 -14.27 13.36 -13.80
N LYS A 16 -14.42 14.41 -14.64
CA LYS A 16 -13.86 14.48 -16.01
C LYS A 16 -13.40 15.89 -16.35
N PHE A 17 -12.37 15.98 -17.20
CA PHE A 17 -11.96 17.23 -17.83
C PHE A 17 -11.74 17.01 -19.33
N GLY A 18 -12.65 17.50 -20.14
CA GLY A 18 -12.68 17.20 -21.58
C GLY A 18 -12.93 15.71 -21.83
N ASP A 19 -12.03 15.07 -22.56
CA ASP A 19 -12.07 13.63 -22.84
C ASP A 19 -11.31 12.79 -21.79
N TYR A 20 -10.75 13.44 -20.75
CA TYR A 20 -9.96 12.79 -19.72
C TYR A 20 -10.80 12.53 -18.47
N GLU A 21 -10.76 11.31 -17.96
CA GLU A 21 -11.35 10.91 -16.70
C GLU A 21 -10.32 11.01 -15.58
N PHE A 22 -10.72 11.55 -14.42
CA PHE A 22 -9.86 11.58 -13.23
C PHE A 22 -10.00 10.26 -12.48
N VAL A 23 -8.90 9.62 -12.23
CA VAL A 23 -8.82 8.41 -11.40
C VAL A 23 -7.95 8.66 -10.18
N PHE A 24 -8.31 8.06 -9.06
CA PHE A 24 -7.50 8.15 -7.85
C PHE A 24 -6.32 7.20 -7.94
N VAL A 25 -5.11 7.70 -7.67
CA VAL A 25 -3.89 6.88 -7.68
C VAL A 25 -3.94 5.74 -6.65
N SER A 26 -4.80 5.85 -5.65
CA SER A 26 -5.05 4.81 -4.64
C SER A 26 -6.03 3.71 -5.07
N GLN A 27 -6.60 3.80 -6.29
CA GLN A 27 -7.44 2.72 -6.81
C GLN A 27 -6.60 1.52 -7.27
N GLU A 28 -7.16 0.34 -7.09
CA GLU A 28 -6.69 -0.89 -7.71
C GLU A 28 -6.96 -0.82 -9.23
N ASP A 29 -6.12 -1.46 -10.04
CA ASP A 29 -6.32 -1.61 -11.51
C ASP A 29 -6.34 -0.30 -12.32
N ILE A 30 -5.47 0.65 -12.00
CA ILE A 30 -5.25 1.81 -12.86
C ILE A 30 -4.34 1.40 -14.02
N ASP A 31 -4.84 1.47 -15.26
CA ASP A 31 -4.03 1.38 -16.48
C ASP A 31 -3.17 2.64 -16.61
N LEU A 32 -1.93 2.56 -16.17
CA LEU A 32 -0.94 3.61 -16.42
C LEU A 32 -0.38 3.43 -17.84
N PRO A 33 -0.17 4.53 -18.60
CA PRO A 33 0.46 4.46 -19.92
C PRO A 33 1.82 3.77 -19.82
N GLU A 34 2.08 2.81 -20.71
CA GLU A 34 3.39 2.17 -20.85
C GLU A 34 4.48 3.24 -21.02
N GLY A 35 5.49 3.21 -20.18
CA GLY A 35 6.67 4.10 -20.31
C GLY A 35 7.10 4.84 -19.05
N ASN A 36 6.29 4.89 -17.99
CA ASN A 36 6.67 5.45 -16.69
C ASN A 36 6.81 4.38 -15.59
N GLY A 37 6.57 3.12 -15.92
CA GLY A 37 6.77 2.00 -15.03
C GLY A 37 8.22 1.54 -15.08
N PHE A 38 8.80 1.25 -13.95
CA PHE A 38 10.01 0.44 -13.85
C PHE A 38 9.78 -0.85 -14.67
N ASP A 39 10.79 -1.27 -15.41
CA ASP A 39 10.84 -2.59 -16.05
C ASP A 39 11.01 -3.66 -14.94
N SER A 40 9.95 -3.80 -14.14
CA SER A 40 9.93 -4.60 -12.90
C SER A 40 9.56 -6.07 -13.15
N THR A 41 9.49 -6.49 -14.41
CA THR A 41 9.07 -7.85 -14.76
C THR A 41 10.03 -8.92 -14.20
N ASP A 42 11.33 -8.63 -14.18
CA ASP A 42 12.32 -9.57 -13.65
C ASP A 42 12.33 -9.56 -12.10
N ASP A 43 12.27 -8.38 -11.48
CA ASP A 43 12.16 -8.22 -10.03
C ASP A 43 10.88 -8.85 -9.47
N SER A 44 9.75 -8.69 -10.18
CA SER A 44 8.47 -9.31 -9.81
C SER A 44 8.55 -10.83 -9.84
N LYS A 45 9.11 -11.42 -10.89
CA LYS A 45 9.31 -12.86 -11.02
C LYS A 45 10.28 -13.42 -9.97
N GLU A 46 11.33 -12.64 -9.63
CA GLU A 46 12.26 -13.02 -8.57
C GLU A 46 11.55 -13.03 -7.21
N LEU A 47 10.75 -12.00 -6.91
CA LEU A 47 9.99 -11.90 -5.67
C LEU A 47 8.95 -13.04 -5.53
N GLU A 48 8.24 -13.37 -6.60
CA GLU A 48 7.29 -14.50 -6.62
C GLU A 48 7.96 -15.83 -6.28
N LYS A 49 9.16 -16.08 -6.81
CA LYS A 49 9.91 -17.32 -6.55
C LYS A 49 10.31 -17.51 -5.09
N THR A 50 10.51 -16.41 -4.34
CA THR A 50 10.87 -16.50 -2.91
C THR A 50 9.73 -16.97 -2.02
N GLY A 51 8.49 -16.98 -2.53
CA GLY A 51 7.29 -17.25 -1.73
C GLY A 51 7.01 -16.20 -0.65
N PHE A 52 7.70 -15.07 -0.67
CA PHE A 52 7.58 -14.01 0.32
C PHE A 52 6.17 -13.40 0.34
N VAL A 53 5.60 -13.11 -0.84
CA VAL A 53 4.25 -12.54 -0.98
C VAL A 53 3.20 -13.48 -0.39
N SER A 54 3.32 -14.79 -0.61
CA SER A 54 2.41 -15.79 -0.04
C SER A 54 2.48 -15.81 1.49
N LYS A 55 3.68 -15.74 2.06
CA LYS A 55 3.87 -15.68 3.51
C LYS A 55 3.32 -14.39 4.12
N LEU A 56 3.50 -13.24 3.42
CA LEU A 56 2.88 -11.97 3.83
C LEU A 56 1.35 -12.07 3.82
N LYS A 57 0.79 -12.65 2.78
CA LYS A 57 -0.66 -12.84 2.65
C LYS A 57 -1.22 -13.70 3.78
N GLU A 58 -0.55 -14.80 4.12
CA GLU A 58 -0.92 -15.63 5.27
C GLU A 58 -0.84 -14.86 6.59
N SER A 59 0.22 -14.08 6.78
CA SER A 59 0.43 -13.31 8.02
C SER A 59 -0.53 -12.12 8.18
N LEU A 60 -1.07 -11.61 7.09
CA LEU A 60 -1.95 -10.43 7.05
C LEU A 60 -3.41 -10.74 6.73
N ALA A 61 -3.81 -12.00 6.65
CA ALA A 61 -5.14 -12.44 6.20
C ALA A 61 -6.31 -11.78 6.98
N ASP A 62 -6.08 -11.46 8.27
CA ASP A 62 -7.08 -10.78 9.10
C ASP A 62 -7.11 -9.25 8.91
N MET A 63 -6.02 -8.66 8.39
CA MET A 63 -5.80 -7.21 8.37
C MET A 63 -6.01 -6.61 6.97
N VAL A 64 -5.68 -7.35 5.91
CA VAL A 64 -5.85 -6.92 4.52
C VAL A 64 -6.68 -7.93 3.74
N GLU A 65 -7.26 -7.50 2.63
CA GLU A 65 -7.99 -8.38 1.72
C GLU A 65 -7.04 -9.24 0.90
N ASP A 66 -5.96 -8.63 0.41
CA ASP A 66 -4.96 -9.29 -0.40
C ASP A 66 -3.59 -8.60 -0.29
N VAL A 67 -2.54 -9.29 -0.71
CA VAL A 67 -1.18 -8.74 -0.91
C VAL A 67 -0.79 -8.95 -2.36
N LYS A 68 -0.43 -7.88 -3.06
CA LYS A 68 -0.08 -7.90 -4.48
C LYS A 68 1.30 -7.30 -4.75
N ILE A 69 1.92 -7.70 -5.84
CA ILE A 69 3.13 -7.07 -6.34
C ILE A 69 2.72 -5.83 -7.13
N SER A 70 3.31 -4.68 -6.78
CA SER A 70 3.03 -3.43 -7.46
C SER A 70 3.80 -3.32 -8.77
N THR A 71 3.13 -2.77 -9.79
CA THR A 71 3.73 -2.39 -11.08
C THR A 71 3.94 -0.88 -11.20
N ARG A 72 3.55 -0.11 -10.18
CA ARG A 72 3.50 1.36 -10.22
C ARG A 72 4.31 2.06 -9.13
N LEU A 73 4.67 1.35 -8.05
CA LEU A 73 5.45 1.95 -6.97
C LEU A 73 6.90 2.17 -7.40
N VAL A 74 7.41 3.37 -7.15
CA VAL A 74 8.80 3.77 -7.45
C VAL A 74 9.64 3.83 -6.19
N ASP A 75 9.31 4.72 -5.25
CA ASP A 75 10.12 5.01 -4.07
C ASP A 75 9.64 4.31 -2.80
N SER A 76 8.35 4.02 -2.69
CA SER A 76 7.79 3.41 -1.48
C SER A 76 7.91 1.89 -1.51
N PRO A 77 8.24 1.23 -0.37
CA PRO A 77 8.33 -0.23 -0.29
C PRO A 77 6.97 -0.91 -0.38
N ALA A 78 5.92 -0.26 0.12
CA ALA A 78 4.55 -0.74 0.08
C ALA A 78 3.56 0.41 0.19
N CYS A 79 2.34 0.21 -0.32
CA CYS A 79 1.22 1.12 -0.13
C CYS A 79 -0.09 0.33 -0.02
N PHE A 80 -1.14 0.98 0.47
CA PHE A 80 -2.48 0.44 0.37
C PHE A 80 -3.17 0.88 -0.91
N VAL A 81 -3.99 0.00 -1.45
CA VAL A 81 -4.93 0.30 -2.52
C VAL A 81 -6.32 -0.14 -2.12
N GLN A 82 -7.33 0.56 -2.61
CA GLN A 82 -8.73 0.27 -2.33
C GLN A 82 -9.41 -0.21 -3.62
N LYS A 83 -10.31 -1.18 -3.49
CA LYS A 83 -11.17 -1.58 -4.59
C LYS A 83 -12.32 -0.59 -4.74
N GLY A 84 -12.64 -0.23 -5.98
CA GLY A 84 -13.75 0.68 -6.28
C GLY A 84 -13.47 2.15 -5.94
N ASP A 85 -14.53 2.94 -5.85
CA ASP A 85 -14.45 4.35 -5.54
C ASP A 85 -14.16 4.55 -4.05
N PRO A 86 -12.98 5.06 -3.68
CA PRO A 86 -12.63 5.24 -2.29
C PRO A 86 -13.53 6.30 -1.64
N ILE A 87 -14.21 5.94 -0.56
CA ILE A 87 -14.90 6.91 0.28
C ILE A 87 -13.85 7.85 0.86
N SER A 88 -13.93 9.13 0.52
CA SER A 88 -12.95 10.11 1.01
C SER A 88 -12.89 10.16 2.54
N PRO A 89 -11.74 10.48 3.15
CA PRO A 89 -11.63 10.59 4.61
C PRO A 89 -12.66 11.56 5.23
N GLN A 90 -13.02 12.63 4.50
CA GLN A 90 -14.04 13.58 4.91
C GLN A 90 -15.43 12.93 4.94
N MET A 91 -15.76 12.13 3.92
CA MET A 91 -17.04 11.42 3.85
C MET A 91 -17.13 10.35 4.94
N ARG A 92 -16.05 9.63 5.23
CA ARG A 92 -15.99 8.70 6.38
C ARG A 92 -16.22 9.42 7.70
N SER A 93 -15.58 10.57 7.91
CA SER A 93 -15.76 11.40 9.10
C SER A 93 -17.20 11.90 9.22
N PHE A 94 -17.81 12.28 8.10
CA PHE A 94 -19.21 12.71 8.04
C PHE A 94 -20.15 11.56 8.42
N PHE A 95 -20.00 10.37 7.86
CA PHE A 95 -20.83 9.21 8.22
C PHE A 95 -20.68 8.81 9.69
N ARG A 96 -19.45 8.83 10.22
CA ARG A 96 -19.20 8.61 11.67
C ARG A 96 -19.90 9.65 12.54
N SER A 97 -19.90 10.92 12.13
CA SER A 97 -20.59 11.99 12.88
C SER A 97 -22.10 11.85 12.89
N MET A 98 -22.66 11.18 11.88
CA MET A 98 -24.08 10.85 11.78
C MET A 98 -24.44 9.54 12.50
N GLY A 99 -23.49 8.88 13.18
CA GLY A 99 -23.69 7.60 13.84
C GLY A 99 -23.90 6.43 12.89
N GLN A 100 -23.53 6.57 11.61
CA GLN A 100 -23.53 5.49 10.65
C GLN A 100 -22.20 4.73 10.70
N GLU A 101 -22.25 3.41 10.82
CA GLU A 101 -21.08 2.56 10.65
C GLU A 101 -20.71 2.56 9.16
N VAL A 102 -19.52 3.08 8.86
CA VAL A 102 -18.93 2.92 7.53
C VAL A 102 -18.31 1.52 7.50
N PRO A 103 -18.68 0.63 6.58
CA PRO A 103 -18.00 -0.65 6.45
C PRO A 103 -16.50 -0.44 6.32
N GLU A 104 -15.72 -1.11 7.16
CA GLU A 104 -14.27 -1.15 6.99
C GLU A 104 -13.98 -2.07 5.81
N GLU A 105 -13.82 -1.49 4.63
CA GLU A 105 -13.32 -2.24 3.49
C GLU A 105 -11.86 -2.59 3.75
N LYS A 106 -11.56 -3.89 3.75
CA LYS A 106 -10.18 -4.35 3.84
C LYS A 106 -9.41 -3.83 2.63
N LYS A 107 -8.29 -3.18 2.89
CA LYS A 107 -7.39 -2.65 1.86
C LYS A 107 -6.55 -3.79 1.27
N VAL A 108 -6.11 -3.65 0.04
CA VAL A 108 -5.08 -4.50 -0.57
C VAL A 108 -3.72 -3.86 -0.30
N LEU A 109 -2.73 -4.65 0.13
CA LEU A 109 -1.35 -4.19 0.30
C LEU A 109 -0.58 -4.45 -0.99
N GLU A 110 -0.12 -3.39 -1.66
CA GLU A 110 0.84 -3.50 -2.76
C GLU A 110 2.27 -3.39 -2.26
N VAL A 111 3.14 -4.30 -2.71
CA VAL A 111 4.58 -4.30 -2.38
C VAL A 111 5.41 -4.02 -3.63
N ASN A 112 6.44 -3.19 -3.49
CA ASN A 112 7.32 -2.80 -4.58
C ASN A 112 8.47 -3.81 -4.74
N PRO A 113 8.50 -4.64 -5.79
CA PRO A 113 9.52 -5.67 -5.97
C PRO A 113 10.91 -5.10 -6.22
N ALA A 114 11.01 -3.87 -6.77
CA ALA A 114 12.27 -3.21 -7.06
C ALA A 114 12.91 -2.57 -5.82
N HIS A 115 12.12 -2.33 -4.76
CA HIS A 115 12.60 -1.60 -3.58
C HIS A 115 13.66 -2.41 -2.79
N PRO A 116 14.81 -1.81 -2.41
CA PRO A 116 15.91 -2.50 -1.72
C PRO A 116 15.48 -3.20 -0.42
N LEU A 117 14.55 -2.59 0.34
CA LEU A 117 14.01 -3.18 1.55
C LEU A 117 13.27 -4.47 1.25
N ILE A 118 12.40 -4.49 0.23
CA ILE A 118 11.62 -5.68 -0.16
C ILE A 118 12.56 -6.80 -0.60
N LYS A 119 13.55 -6.49 -1.43
CA LYS A 119 14.56 -7.46 -1.88
C LYS A 119 15.36 -8.06 -0.69
N LYS A 120 15.71 -7.21 0.30
CA LYS A 120 16.43 -7.67 1.50
C LYS A 120 15.57 -8.62 2.31
N ILE A 121 14.34 -8.22 2.68
CA ILE A 121 13.48 -9.06 3.51
C ILE A 121 13.02 -10.34 2.80
N ALA A 122 12.79 -10.31 1.50
CA ALA A 122 12.46 -11.52 0.74
C ALA A 122 13.59 -12.56 0.84
N LYS A 123 14.85 -12.14 0.65
CA LYS A 123 16.03 -13.01 0.79
C LYS A 123 16.22 -13.54 2.22
N GLU A 124 16.04 -12.69 3.24
CA GLU A 124 16.15 -13.11 4.65
C GLU A 124 15.02 -14.09 5.03
N THR A 125 13.80 -13.86 4.52
CA THR A 125 12.67 -14.76 4.74
C THR A 125 12.86 -16.12 4.04
N GLU A 126 13.44 -16.14 2.84
CA GLU A 126 13.76 -17.35 2.11
C GLU A 126 14.77 -18.21 2.87
N LYS A 127 15.78 -17.59 3.48
CA LYS A 127 16.79 -18.26 4.30
C LYS A 127 16.30 -18.69 5.69
N GLY A 128 15.10 -18.26 6.07
CA GLY A 128 14.57 -18.46 7.42
C GLY A 128 15.22 -17.56 8.49
N GLU A 129 15.92 -16.51 8.10
CA GLU A 129 16.62 -15.57 8.97
C GLU A 129 15.68 -14.45 9.48
N ALA A 130 14.53 -14.28 8.84
CA ALA A 130 13.53 -13.27 9.18
C ALA A 130 12.14 -13.87 9.33
N ASP A 131 11.38 -13.37 10.30
CA ASP A 131 9.98 -13.73 10.51
C ASP A 131 9.08 -12.89 9.58
N ALA A 132 8.35 -13.56 8.68
CA ALA A 132 7.43 -12.91 7.77
C ALA A 132 6.35 -12.09 8.50
N ALA A 133 5.90 -12.54 9.68
CA ALA A 133 4.89 -11.81 10.46
C ALA A 133 5.44 -10.52 11.08
N GLU A 134 6.71 -10.49 11.51
CA GLU A 134 7.36 -9.25 11.97
C GLU A 134 7.47 -8.25 10.83
N TRP A 135 7.92 -8.68 9.65
CA TRP A 135 8.02 -7.83 8.46
C TRP A 135 6.64 -7.36 7.96
N ALA A 136 5.64 -8.23 7.99
CA ALA A 136 4.28 -7.87 7.65
C ALA A 136 3.78 -6.66 8.46
N ASN A 137 3.99 -6.67 9.78
CA ASN A 137 3.63 -5.53 10.65
C ASN A 137 4.42 -4.25 10.29
N VAL A 138 5.69 -4.37 9.93
CA VAL A 138 6.50 -3.22 9.52
C VAL A 138 6.00 -2.64 8.19
N LEU A 139 5.72 -3.48 7.20
CA LEU A 139 5.21 -3.03 5.90
C LEU A 139 3.83 -2.38 6.03
N MET A 140 2.94 -2.92 6.88
CA MET A 140 1.66 -2.29 7.20
C MET A 140 1.85 -0.90 7.80
N GLY A 141 2.75 -0.75 8.78
CA GLY A 141 3.03 0.55 9.38
C GLY A 141 3.62 1.55 8.39
N LEU A 142 4.52 1.12 7.50
CA LEU A 142 5.07 1.97 6.43
C LEU A 142 4.00 2.41 5.44
N ALA A 143 3.11 1.50 5.03
CA ALA A 143 2.00 1.82 4.14
C ALA A 143 1.01 2.81 4.79
N SER A 144 0.69 2.65 6.09
CA SER A 144 -0.15 3.60 6.82
C SER A 144 0.46 5.00 6.86
N ILE A 145 1.78 5.10 7.14
CA ILE A 145 2.50 6.37 7.15
C ILE A 145 2.46 7.04 5.77
N CYS A 146 2.63 6.28 4.69
CA CYS A 146 2.56 6.81 3.33
C CYS A 146 1.17 7.41 3.00
N GLU A 147 0.10 6.86 3.57
CA GLU A 147 -1.26 7.39 3.42
C GLU A 147 -1.58 8.54 4.39
N GLY A 148 -0.66 8.88 5.31
CA GLY A 148 -0.91 9.86 6.37
C GLY A 148 -1.84 9.35 7.47
N GLU A 149 -2.02 8.01 7.54
CA GLU A 149 -2.79 7.37 8.61
C GLU A 149 -1.91 7.07 9.83
N PRO A 150 -2.47 7.07 11.04
CA PRO A 150 -1.72 6.66 12.23
C PRO A 150 -1.40 5.18 12.17
N VAL A 151 -0.20 4.82 12.64
CA VAL A 151 0.16 3.41 12.84
C VAL A 151 -0.60 2.86 14.04
N GLU A 152 -1.27 1.72 13.88
CA GLU A 152 -2.15 1.11 14.89
C GLU A 152 -1.44 0.87 16.23
N ASP A 153 -0.25 0.25 16.20
CA ASP A 153 0.63 0.09 17.35
C ASP A 153 2.02 0.66 17.07
N GLY A 154 2.16 1.97 17.26
CA GLY A 154 3.42 2.68 17.04
C GLY A 154 4.58 2.17 17.90
N ARG A 155 4.32 1.62 19.13
CA ARG A 155 5.38 1.07 19.99
C ARG A 155 5.90 -0.25 19.41
N LYS A 156 5.01 -1.13 19.02
CA LYS A 156 5.36 -2.41 18.36
C LYS A 156 6.10 -2.14 17.05
N PHE A 157 5.60 -1.23 16.23
CA PHE A 157 6.21 -0.81 14.97
C PHE A 157 7.64 -0.32 15.17
N THR A 158 7.86 0.65 16.08
CA THR A 158 9.19 1.20 16.36
C THR A 158 10.15 0.11 16.86
N ARG A 159 9.71 -0.74 17.77
CA ARG A 159 10.54 -1.85 18.29
C ARG A 159 10.95 -2.81 17.18
N LEU A 160 10.00 -3.21 16.32
CA LEU A 160 10.28 -4.12 15.22
C LEU A 160 11.22 -3.48 14.19
N LEU A 161 10.95 -2.22 13.83
CA LEU A 161 11.80 -1.49 12.90
C LEU A 161 13.24 -1.35 13.42
N THR A 162 13.42 -1.01 14.70
CA THR A 162 14.75 -0.92 15.32
C THR A 162 15.45 -2.28 15.29
N LYS A 163 14.78 -3.35 15.70
CA LYS A 163 15.31 -4.73 15.66
C LYS A 163 15.80 -5.13 14.27
N LEU A 164 15.09 -4.68 13.22
CA LEU A 164 15.43 -5.01 11.84
C LEU A 164 16.57 -4.16 11.27
N LEU A 165 16.78 -2.96 11.80
CA LEU A 165 17.90 -2.09 11.43
C LEU A 165 19.22 -2.46 12.13
N GLU A 166 19.15 -3.15 13.27
CA GLU A 166 20.32 -3.60 14.05
C GLU A 166 20.98 -4.88 13.48
N LYS A 167 20.34 -5.54 12.51
CA LYS A 167 20.86 -6.70 11.78
C LYS A 167 21.61 -6.27 10.52
#